data_5fbaa713fd4d3159a8c8d5d4ce4f95f9
#
_entry.id   5fbaa713fd4d3159a8c8d5d4ce4f95f9
#
_cell.length_a   1.000
_cell.length_b   1.000
_cell.length_c   1.000
_cell.angle_alpha   90.00
_cell.angle_beta   90.00
_cell.angle_gamma   90.00
#
_symmetry.space_group_name_H-M   'P 1'
#
loop_
_entity.id
_entity.type
_entity.pdbx_description
1 polymer ?
#
loop_
_entity_poly.entity_id
_entity_poly.type
_entity_poly.pdbx_seq_one_letter_code
_entity_poly.pdbx_strand_id
1 'polypeptide(L)'
;LQDKGVKFIVDTTGESLLKVLKYKPFLIKPNHHELGDLFNVKLKGNDEIIEYAKKLKDMGARNVLISMAGDGAILIKENGDVITSNVPKGEVKNSVGAGDSMVAGFIAGYLEANEVEKGFKLGVATGSASAFSEGLATKDYVYELLNQIN
;
A
#
# COMPACT_ATOMS: atom_id res chain seq x y z
N LEU A 1 -3.14 4.68 21.43
CA LEU A 1 -2.51 3.54 20.74
C LEU A 1 -0.99 3.67 20.75
N GLN A 2 -0.45 4.84 20.40
CA GLN A 2 0.99 5.09 20.37
C GLN A 2 1.65 4.82 21.73
N ASP A 3 1.07 5.32 22.81
CA ASP A 3 1.58 5.16 24.17
C ASP A 3 1.57 3.71 24.68
N LYS A 4 0.84 2.83 23.99
CA LYS A 4 0.75 1.40 24.30
C LYS A 4 1.63 0.52 23.41
N GLY A 5 2.46 1.11 22.54
CA GLY A 5 3.29 0.37 21.59
C GLY A 5 2.51 -0.39 20.50
N VAL A 6 1.22 -0.07 20.32
CA VAL A 6 0.37 -0.71 19.31
C VAL A 6 0.71 -0.15 17.93
N LYS A 7 1.03 -1.01 16.99
CA LYS A 7 1.13 -0.65 15.58
C LYS A 7 -0.28 -0.46 15.01
N PHE A 8 -0.52 0.66 14.35
CA PHE A 8 -1.81 0.92 13.71
C PHE A 8 -1.61 1.34 12.26
N ILE A 9 -2.52 0.91 11.42
CA ILE A 9 -2.57 1.20 9.99
C ILE A 9 -3.73 2.15 9.76
N VAL A 10 -3.52 3.14 8.91
CA VAL A 10 -4.56 4.11 8.57
C VAL A 10 -4.76 4.11 7.06
N ASP A 11 -5.97 3.78 6.64
CA ASP A 11 -6.43 3.88 5.25
C ASP A 11 -7.51 4.95 5.17
N THR A 12 -7.11 6.17 4.91
CA THR A 12 -7.95 7.36 4.76
C THR A 12 -7.28 8.33 3.80
N THR A 13 -8.01 9.33 3.35
CA THR A 13 -7.56 10.28 2.33
C THR A 13 -7.65 11.74 2.79
N GLY A 14 -7.10 12.64 2.00
CA GLY A 14 -7.22 14.08 2.17
C GLY A 14 -6.73 14.58 3.53
N GLU A 15 -7.39 15.60 4.07
CA GLU A 15 -7.01 16.23 5.35
C GLU A 15 -7.00 15.25 6.52
N SER A 16 -7.85 14.21 6.50
CA SER A 16 -7.89 13.21 7.56
C SER A 16 -6.59 12.44 7.64
N LEU A 17 -6.00 12.12 6.50
CA LEU A 17 -4.69 11.49 6.44
C LEU A 17 -3.60 12.39 7.06
N LEU A 18 -3.56 13.67 6.68
CA LEU A 18 -2.58 14.61 7.23
C LEU A 18 -2.70 14.76 8.75
N LYS A 19 -3.93 14.78 9.28
CA LYS A 19 -4.18 14.90 10.72
C LYS A 19 -3.69 13.70 11.53
N VAL A 20 -3.62 12.51 10.96
CA VAL A 20 -3.16 11.31 11.67
C VAL A 20 -1.65 11.09 11.63
N LEU A 21 -0.92 11.77 10.74
CA LEU A 21 0.53 11.63 10.61
C LEU A 21 1.28 11.98 11.91
N LYS A 22 0.81 12.96 12.67
CA LYS A 22 1.38 13.32 13.99
C LYS A 22 1.39 12.17 15.00
N TYR A 23 0.53 11.17 14.81
CA TYR A 23 0.46 9.98 15.66
C TYR A 23 1.36 8.83 15.17
N LYS A 24 2.16 9.06 14.15
CA LYS A 24 3.15 8.13 13.57
C LYS A 24 2.54 6.75 13.25
N PRO A 25 1.54 6.69 12.34
CA PRO A 25 0.96 5.41 11.92
C PRO A 25 2.05 4.49 11.38
N PHE A 26 1.93 3.19 11.67
CA PHE A 26 2.87 2.17 11.19
C PHE A 26 2.86 2.07 9.66
N LEU A 27 1.67 2.18 9.06
CA LEU A 27 1.47 2.19 7.62
C LEU A 27 0.34 3.14 7.24
N ILE A 28 0.54 3.87 6.16
CA ILE A 28 -0.50 4.54 5.40
C ILE A 28 -0.49 4.02 3.96
N LYS A 29 -1.66 4.06 3.29
CA LYS A 29 -1.79 3.54 1.92
C LYS A 29 -2.61 4.48 1.02
N PRO A 30 -2.13 5.66 0.67
CA PRO A 30 -2.74 6.44 -0.39
C PRO A 30 -2.46 5.82 -1.77
N ASN A 31 -3.38 6.04 -2.73
CA ASN A 31 -3.02 5.83 -4.12
C ASN A 31 -2.26 7.04 -4.69
N HIS A 32 -1.70 6.91 -5.89
CA HIS A 32 -0.88 7.98 -6.48
C HIS A 32 -1.68 9.25 -6.81
N HIS A 33 -2.99 9.16 -7.08
CA HIS A 33 -3.86 10.32 -7.27
C HIS A 33 -4.10 11.05 -5.95
N GLU A 34 -4.45 10.32 -4.90
CA GLU A 34 -4.62 10.85 -3.54
C GLU A 34 -3.34 11.52 -3.03
N LEU A 35 -2.18 10.93 -3.33
CA LEU A 35 -0.88 11.52 -3.01
C LEU A 35 -0.70 12.87 -3.72
N GLY A 36 -1.02 12.94 -5.01
CA GLY A 36 -0.97 14.18 -5.77
C GLY A 36 -1.92 15.25 -5.22
N ASP A 37 -3.15 14.86 -4.88
CA ASP A 37 -4.17 15.75 -4.31
C ASP A 37 -3.73 16.34 -2.96
N LEU A 38 -3.09 15.54 -2.10
CA LEU A 38 -2.57 16.00 -0.80
C LEU A 38 -1.58 17.15 -0.93
N PHE A 39 -0.78 17.18 -1.99
CA PHE A 39 0.24 18.19 -2.24
C PHE A 39 -0.17 19.19 -3.35
N ASN A 40 -1.39 19.08 -3.89
CA ASN A 40 -1.89 19.88 -4.99
C ASN A 40 -0.95 19.87 -6.21
N VAL A 41 -0.46 18.68 -6.57
CA VAL A 41 0.44 18.45 -7.70
C VAL A 41 -0.05 17.30 -8.58
N LYS A 42 0.27 17.35 -9.86
CA LYS A 42 0.05 16.24 -10.78
C LYS A 42 1.35 15.45 -10.92
N LEU A 43 1.41 14.30 -10.28
CA LEU A 43 2.60 13.44 -10.28
C LEU A 43 2.84 12.81 -11.66
N LYS A 44 4.10 12.82 -12.10
CA LYS A 44 4.55 12.28 -13.38
C LYS A 44 5.65 11.24 -13.14
N GLY A 45 5.24 9.97 -13.13
CA GLY A 45 6.20 8.86 -13.00
C GLY A 45 6.64 8.57 -11.57
N ASN A 46 7.38 7.48 -11.45
CA ASN A 46 7.75 6.90 -10.16
C ASN A 46 8.66 7.79 -9.31
N ASP A 47 9.55 8.56 -9.93
CA ASP A 47 10.50 9.41 -9.18
C ASP A 47 9.76 10.49 -8.38
N GLU A 48 8.78 11.16 -8.99
CA GLU A 48 7.96 12.15 -8.29
C GLU A 48 7.08 11.49 -7.22
N ILE A 49 6.50 10.31 -7.51
CA ILE A 49 5.71 9.54 -6.54
C ILE A 49 6.57 9.21 -5.31
N ILE A 50 7.78 8.72 -5.51
CA ILE A 50 8.73 8.40 -4.44
C ILE A 50 9.08 9.66 -3.63
N GLU A 51 9.36 10.78 -4.30
CA GLU A 51 9.68 12.04 -3.63
C GLU A 51 8.55 12.48 -2.69
N TYR A 52 7.31 12.52 -3.19
CA TYR A 52 6.16 12.94 -2.38
C TYR A 52 5.77 11.92 -1.32
N ALA A 53 5.95 10.63 -1.57
CA ALA A 53 5.76 9.58 -0.57
C ALA A 53 6.77 9.72 0.60
N LYS A 54 8.02 10.08 0.30
CA LYS A 54 9.02 10.39 1.32
C LYS A 54 8.63 11.60 2.17
N LYS A 55 7.98 12.61 1.58
CA LYS A 55 7.45 13.76 2.35
C LYS A 55 6.40 13.31 3.38
N LEU A 56 5.51 12.38 3.02
CA LEU A 56 4.54 11.82 3.98
C LEU A 56 5.23 11.05 5.12
N LYS A 57 6.31 10.34 4.81
CA LYS A 57 7.14 9.69 5.82
C LYS A 57 7.77 10.70 6.77
N ASP A 58 8.35 11.78 6.24
CA ASP A 58 8.96 12.86 7.03
C ASP A 58 7.92 13.60 7.91
N MET A 59 6.66 13.63 7.48
CA MET A 59 5.54 14.18 8.24
C MET A 59 5.04 13.25 9.37
N GLY A 60 5.51 11.99 9.42
CA GLY A 60 5.25 11.11 10.55
C GLY A 60 4.91 9.65 10.24
N ALA A 61 4.50 9.29 9.02
CA ALA A 61 4.24 7.90 8.68
C ALA A 61 5.53 7.06 8.79
N ARG A 62 5.45 5.89 9.43
CA ARG A 62 6.61 5.00 9.54
C ARG A 62 6.89 4.29 8.22
N ASN A 63 5.86 3.76 7.58
CA ASN A 63 5.93 3.18 6.25
C ASN A 63 4.83 3.78 5.38
N VAL A 64 5.12 3.97 4.08
CA VAL A 64 4.17 4.53 3.11
C VAL A 64 4.06 3.58 1.93
N LEU A 65 2.87 3.07 1.68
CA LEU A 65 2.55 2.24 0.53
C LEU A 65 1.73 3.07 -0.46
N ILE A 66 2.23 3.22 -1.67
CA ILE A 66 1.50 3.90 -2.75
C ILE A 66 1.01 2.85 -3.74
N SER A 67 -0.31 2.76 -3.92
CA SER A 67 -0.91 1.93 -4.94
C SER A 67 -1.08 2.72 -6.25
N MET A 68 -0.77 2.08 -7.38
CA MET A 68 -0.78 2.72 -8.70
C MET A 68 -1.62 1.91 -9.71
N ALA A 69 -2.61 1.18 -9.22
CA ALA A 69 -3.46 0.32 -10.04
C ALA A 69 -2.63 -0.57 -11.00
N GLY A 70 -2.84 -0.46 -12.31
CA GLY A 70 -2.12 -1.25 -13.32
C GLY A 70 -0.61 -1.01 -13.41
N ASP A 71 -0.09 0.03 -12.76
CA ASP A 71 1.34 0.37 -12.77
C ASP A 71 2.11 -0.19 -11.56
N GLY A 72 1.44 -0.96 -10.69
CA GLY A 72 2.08 -1.60 -9.54
C GLY A 72 1.91 -0.86 -8.23
N ALA A 73 2.92 -0.96 -7.39
CA ALA A 73 2.94 -0.31 -6.08
C ALA A 73 4.37 0.05 -5.66
N ILE A 74 4.47 1.04 -4.78
CA ILE A 74 5.73 1.50 -4.21
C ILE A 74 5.60 1.48 -2.68
N LEU A 75 6.59 0.92 -2.00
CA LEU A 75 6.71 0.96 -0.55
C LEU A 75 7.93 1.80 -0.16
N ILE A 76 7.71 2.82 0.67
CA ILE A 76 8.78 3.52 1.38
C ILE A 76 8.83 2.97 2.80
N LYS A 77 9.92 2.30 3.14
CA LYS A 77 10.13 1.70 4.46
C LYS A 77 10.55 2.75 5.49
N GLU A 78 10.37 2.41 6.76
CA GLU A 78 10.75 3.28 7.88
C GLU A 78 12.23 3.70 7.84
N ASN A 79 13.13 2.82 7.40
CA ASN A 79 14.55 3.11 7.21
C ASN A 79 14.88 3.95 5.97
N GLY A 80 13.87 4.28 5.14
CA GLY A 80 14.02 5.07 3.92
C GLY A 80 14.23 4.26 2.63
N ASP A 81 14.38 2.93 2.74
CA ASP A 81 14.47 2.07 1.57
C ASP A 81 13.18 2.14 0.74
N VAL A 82 13.34 2.07 -0.57
CA VAL A 82 12.25 2.07 -1.54
C VAL A 82 12.17 0.70 -2.21
N ILE A 83 10.99 0.11 -2.17
CA ILE A 83 10.70 -1.14 -2.87
C ILE A 83 9.57 -0.90 -3.86
N THR A 84 9.76 -1.36 -5.07
CA THR A 84 8.73 -1.33 -6.11
C THR A 84 8.23 -2.73 -6.41
N SER A 85 6.98 -2.84 -6.78
CA SER A 85 6.36 -4.10 -7.21
C SER A 85 5.68 -3.91 -8.55
N ASN A 86 5.84 -4.91 -9.42
CA ASN A 86 5.01 -5.05 -10.61
C ASN A 86 3.58 -5.46 -10.22
N VAL A 87 2.67 -5.37 -11.17
CA VAL A 87 1.33 -5.96 -11.08
C VAL A 87 1.35 -7.37 -11.65
N PRO A 88 0.76 -8.36 -10.97
CA PRO A 88 0.50 -9.65 -11.58
C PRO A 88 -0.39 -9.53 -12.83
N LYS A 89 -0.25 -10.48 -13.75
CA LYS A 89 -1.09 -10.51 -14.95
C LYS A 89 -2.50 -10.99 -14.62
N GLY A 90 -3.49 -10.25 -15.09
CA GLY A 90 -4.90 -10.59 -14.92
C GLY A 90 -5.81 -9.54 -15.55
N GLU A 91 -7.09 -9.86 -15.66
CA GLU A 91 -8.12 -8.97 -16.15
C GLU A 91 -8.88 -8.37 -14.99
N VAL A 92 -8.92 -7.04 -14.91
CA VAL A 92 -9.69 -6.34 -13.89
C VAL A 92 -11.18 -6.55 -14.14
N LYS A 93 -11.84 -7.20 -13.21
CA LYS A 93 -13.29 -7.44 -13.20
C LYS A 93 -14.02 -6.47 -12.29
N ASN A 94 -13.44 -6.21 -11.12
CA ASN A 94 -14.01 -5.28 -10.15
C ASN A 94 -12.91 -4.73 -9.23
N SER A 95 -12.64 -3.44 -9.32
CA SER A 95 -11.62 -2.78 -8.49
C SER A 95 -12.13 -2.34 -7.10
N VAL A 96 -13.44 -2.44 -6.85
CA VAL A 96 -14.03 -2.07 -5.56
C VAL A 96 -13.52 -3.01 -4.47
N GLY A 97 -13.00 -2.45 -3.39
CA GLY A 97 -12.44 -3.23 -2.28
C GLY A 97 -11.01 -3.76 -2.50
N ALA A 98 -10.41 -3.55 -3.67
CA ALA A 98 -9.03 -3.98 -3.93
C ALA A 98 -8.02 -3.28 -2.99
N GLY A 99 -8.26 -2.02 -2.65
CA GLY A 99 -7.46 -1.27 -1.67
C GLY A 99 -7.54 -1.87 -0.27
N ASP A 100 -8.76 -2.19 0.20
CA ASP A 100 -8.98 -2.83 1.50
C ASP A 100 -8.35 -4.22 1.54
N SER A 101 -8.47 -4.97 0.46
CA SER A 101 -7.83 -6.28 0.30
C SER A 101 -6.30 -6.18 0.34
N MET A 102 -5.73 -5.13 -0.23
CA MET A 102 -4.28 -4.86 -0.16
C MET A 102 -3.82 -4.62 1.29
N VAL A 103 -4.58 -3.85 2.07
CA VAL A 103 -4.30 -3.65 3.51
C VAL A 103 -4.39 -4.97 4.27
N ALA A 104 -5.43 -5.76 4.04
CA ALA A 104 -5.60 -7.06 4.69
C ALA A 104 -4.43 -8.01 4.36
N GLY A 105 -4.04 -8.10 3.10
CA GLY A 105 -2.88 -8.88 2.66
C GLY A 105 -1.57 -8.40 3.26
N PHE A 106 -1.38 -7.08 3.34
CA PHE A 106 -0.20 -6.52 4.02
C PHE A 106 -0.12 -6.94 5.48
N ILE A 107 -1.23 -6.82 6.22
CA ILE A 107 -1.29 -7.23 7.63
C ILE A 107 -0.96 -8.71 7.78
N ALA A 108 -1.58 -9.57 6.96
CA ALA A 108 -1.35 -11.00 7.00
C ALA A 108 0.12 -11.36 6.75
N GLY A 109 0.72 -10.84 5.69
CA GLY A 109 2.13 -11.12 5.36
C GLY A 109 3.11 -10.55 6.38
N TYR A 110 2.80 -9.37 6.94
CA TYR A 110 3.60 -8.78 7.98
C TYR A 110 3.57 -9.60 9.28
N LEU A 111 2.39 -10.06 9.70
CA LEU A 111 2.24 -10.88 10.92
C LEU A 111 2.90 -12.24 10.79
N GLU A 112 2.90 -12.83 9.59
CA GLU A 112 3.53 -14.12 9.33
C GLU A 112 5.06 -14.05 9.42
N ALA A 113 5.67 -13.01 8.84
CA ALA A 113 7.13 -12.92 8.69
C ALA A 113 7.78 -11.86 9.59
N ASN A 114 6.99 -10.95 10.19
CA ASN A 114 7.46 -9.74 10.87
C ASN A 114 8.32 -8.83 9.97
N GLU A 115 8.06 -8.85 8.66
CA GLU A 115 8.78 -8.09 7.65
C GLU A 115 7.79 -7.28 6.79
N VAL A 116 8.00 -5.94 6.68
CA VAL A 116 7.14 -5.07 5.85
C VAL A 116 7.18 -5.44 4.38
N GLU A 117 8.30 -5.94 3.88
CA GLU A 117 8.43 -6.39 2.49
C GLU A 117 7.54 -7.58 2.17
N LYS A 118 7.44 -8.55 3.06
CA LYS A 118 6.52 -9.69 2.94
C LYS A 118 5.06 -9.22 2.97
N GLY A 119 4.73 -8.31 3.88
CA GLY A 119 3.44 -7.65 3.92
C GLY A 119 3.12 -6.92 2.61
N PHE A 120 4.08 -6.17 2.08
CA PHE A 120 3.93 -5.45 0.82
C PHE A 120 3.60 -6.39 -0.36
N LYS A 121 4.40 -7.43 -0.55
CA LYS A 121 4.20 -8.39 -1.64
C LYS A 121 2.86 -9.13 -1.54
N LEU A 122 2.51 -9.62 -0.34
CA LEU A 122 1.22 -10.28 -0.14
C LEU A 122 0.05 -9.29 -0.28
N GLY A 123 0.22 -8.04 0.12
CA GLY A 123 -0.74 -6.97 -0.08
C GLY A 123 -1.03 -6.72 -1.56
N VAL A 124 0.01 -6.58 -2.38
CA VAL A 124 -0.13 -6.42 -3.84
C VAL A 124 -0.83 -7.61 -4.47
N ALA A 125 -0.45 -8.84 -4.09
CA ALA A 125 -1.09 -10.06 -4.59
C ALA A 125 -2.58 -10.12 -4.21
N THR A 126 -2.92 -9.79 -2.96
CA THR A 126 -4.29 -9.83 -2.45
C THR A 126 -5.17 -8.77 -3.11
N GLY A 127 -4.68 -7.54 -3.24
CA GLY A 127 -5.39 -6.47 -3.94
C GLY A 127 -5.62 -6.80 -5.42
N SER A 128 -4.62 -7.37 -6.09
CA SER A 128 -4.73 -7.81 -7.49
C SER A 128 -5.73 -8.95 -7.64
N ALA A 129 -5.66 -9.96 -6.77
CA ALA A 129 -6.61 -11.08 -6.79
C ALA A 129 -8.05 -10.61 -6.58
N SER A 130 -8.27 -9.64 -5.67
CA SER A 130 -9.57 -9.02 -5.48
C SER A 130 -10.06 -8.30 -6.73
N ALA A 131 -9.20 -7.50 -7.38
CA ALA A 131 -9.55 -6.77 -8.60
C ALA A 131 -9.85 -7.70 -9.79
N PHE A 132 -9.21 -8.87 -9.86
CA PHE A 132 -9.37 -9.86 -10.94
C PHE A 132 -10.50 -10.86 -10.68
N SER A 133 -11.16 -10.82 -9.55
CA SER A 133 -12.28 -11.69 -9.18
C SER A 133 -13.61 -10.96 -9.26
N GLU A 134 -14.68 -11.66 -9.60
CA GLU A 134 -16.04 -11.11 -9.56
C GLU A 134 -16.58 -10.95 -8.14
N GLY A 135 -16.04 -11.74 -7.21
CA GLY A 135 -16.35 -11.72 -5.78
C GLY A 135 -15.09 -11.74 -4.94
N LEU A 136 -15.14 -12.33 -3.76
CA LEU A 136 -13.97 -12.48 -2.90
C LEU A 136 -12.93 -13.39 -3.55
N ALA A 137 -11.66 -12.94 -3.53
CA ALA A 137 -10.55 -13.76 -4.01
C ALA A 137 -10.32 -14.97 -3.11
N THR A 138 -9.98 -16.11 -3.72
CA THR A 138 -9.57 -17.30 -2.96
C THR A 138 -8.12 -17.18 -2.51
N LYS A 139 -7.78 -17.86 -1.41
CA LYS A 139 -6.40 -17.93 -0.91
C LYS A 139 -5.45 -18.48 -1.98
N ASP A 140 -5.83 -19.55 -2.66
CA ASP A 140 -4.99 -20.18 -3.68
C ASP A 140 -4.68 -19.21 -4.83
N TYR A 141 -5.66 -18.43 -5.27
CA TYR A 141 -5.46 -17.42 -6.30
C TYR A 141 -4.53 -16.29 -5.84
N VAL A 142 -4.62 -15.85 -4.60
CA VAL A 142 -3.69 -14.87 -4.04
C VAL A 142 -2.25 -15.39 -4.09
N TYR A 143 -2.00 -16.64 -3.68
CA TYR A 143 -0.66 -17.22 -3.71
C TYR A 143 -0.14 -17.51 -5.12
N GLU A 144 -1.03 -17.84 -6.07
CA GLU A 144 -0.68 -17.92 -7.49
C GLU A 144 -0.15 -16.56 -8.01
N LEU A 145 -0.86 -15.47 -7.71
CA LEU A 145 -0.44 -14.13 -8.10
C LEU A 145 0.82 -13.66 -7.36
N LEU A 146 0.99 -14.05 -6.09
CA LEU A 146 2.19 -13.73 -5.32
C LEU A 146 3.47 -14.25 -6.00
N ASN A 147 3.40 -15.42 -6.64
CA ASN A 147 4.54 -15.99 -7.38
C ASN A 147 4.93 -15.17 -8.62
N GLN A 148 4.09 -14.26 -9.08
CA GLN A 148 4.37 -13.35 -10.20
C GLN A 148 4.97 -12.01 -9.74
N ILE A 149 5.06 -11.77 -8.45
CA ILE A 149 5.55 -10.53 -7.86
C ILE A 149 7.04 -10.68 -7.52
N ASN A 150 7.82 -9.74 -8.05
CA ASN A 150 9.27 -9.70 -7.82
C ASN A 150 9.64 -9.14 -6.45
#